data_e29fb01df3ab94e98d538e5128fc5d2b
#
_entry.id   e29fb01df3ab94e98d538e5128fc5d2b
#
_cell.length_a   1.000
_cell.length_b   1.000
_cell.length_c   1.000
_cell.angle_alpha   90.00
_cell.angle_beta   90.00
_cell.angle_gamma   90.00
#
_symmetry.space_group_name_H-M   'P 1'
#
loop_
_entity.id
_entity.type
_entity.pdbx_description
1 polymer ?
#
loop_
_entity_poly.entity_id
_entity_poly.type
_entity_poly.pdbx_seq_one_letter_code
_entity_poly.pdbx_strand_id
1 'polypeptide(L)'
;MARATHFKALALLPAFALAGLTMACGAGGDGSGGTSQPAGGTAASQSAEIPAVAKDPALAAMVPQAIAADGKIVVGQDQSYAPNEFVDEQGKVVGFDVDLGNAIAQKLGLTTEYQNAAFSGILAGLGAGQYELAMSSFTINSERLQTVDMVSYYSAGTSLAVPKGNPDKISLDDLCGKNIAVQQGTVQVDDLAARSQQCTSSGKPAINVQQFQQQTDVNLQVQTKRSQAMLADSPVVDYAVKQTGGAVEVVGEPYDAAPYGIAIKKDQGSYAQAIQGAVQALIDDGTYAKILAKWGLNTSGALTKAELNPQS
;
A
#
# COMPACT_ATOMS: atom_id res chain seq x y z
N MET A 1 -14.42 52.44 -17.07
CA MET A 1 -14.09 52.69 -18.48
C MET A 1 -13.61 51.36 -19.08
N ALA A 2 -14.33 50.93 -20.08
CA ALA A 2 -14.23 49.63 -20.73
C ALA A 2 -13.00 49.50 -21.65
N ARG A 3 -12.52 48.29 -21.84
CA ARG A 3 -12.16 47.78 -23.18
C ARG A 3 -12.06 46.25 -23.15
N ALA A 4 -13.08 45.63 -23.72
CA ALA A 4 -13.07 44.25 -24.19
C ALA A 4 -12.33 44.16 -25.51
N THR A 5 -11.52 43.11 -25.71
CA THR A 5 -11.03 42.72 -27.05
C THR A 5 -11.35 41.26 -27.29
N HIS A 6 -12.28 41.04 -28.21
CA HIS A 6 -12.62 39.76 -28.79
C HIS A 6 -11.53 39.35 -29.80
N PHE A 7 -11.06 38.09 -29.73
CA PHE A 7 -10.43 37.44 -30.88
C PHE A 7 -11.26 36.22 -31.31
N LYS A 8 -11.65 36.31 -32.62
CA LYS A 8 -12.45 35.33 -33.34
C LYS A 8 -11.61 34.13 -33.77
N ALA A 9 -12.28 32.99 -33.76
CA ALA A 9 -11.85 31.71 -34.27
C ALA A 9 -11.52 31.75 -35.80
N LEU A 10 -10.60 30.88 -36.19
CA LEU A 10 -10.54 30.39 -37.56
C LEU A 10 -10.26 28.88 -37.54
N ALA A 11 -11.24 28.12 -37.99
CA ALA A 11 -11.18 26.68 -38.19
C ALA A 11 -10.52 26.40 -39.55
N LEU A 12 -9.63 25.42 -39.60
CA LEU A 12 -9.16 24.79 -40.83
C LEU A 12 -9.02 23.29 -40.61
N LEU A 13 -9.92 22.55 -41.24
CA LEU A 13 -9.81 21.09 -41.48
C LEU A 13 -9.01 20.89 -42.78
N PRO A 14 -8.26 19.78 -42.88
CA PRO A 14 -8.22 19.09 -44.16
C PRO A 14 -8.66 17.61 -44.00
N ALA A 15 -9.59 17.26 -44.89
CA ALA A 15 -9.92 15.90 -45.27
C ALA A 15 -8.79 15.27 -46.07
N PHE A 16 -8.46 14.03 -45.83
CA PHE A 16 -7.74 13.18 -46.77
C PHE A 16 -8.42 11.82 -46.94
N ALA A 17 -8.45 11.43 -48.18
CA ALA A 17 -9.27 10.44 -48.83
C ALA A 17 -8.79 8.98 -48.60
N LEU A 18 -9.77 8.07 -48.75
CA LEU A 18 -9.62 6.62 -48.96
C LEU A 18 -8.84 6.30 -50.23
N ALA A 19 -8.01 5.27 -50.17
CA ALA A 19 -7.68 4.44 -51.32
C ALA A 19 -7.57 2.96 -50.85
N GLY A 20 -8.50 2.15 -51.31
CA GLY A 20 -8.43 0.68 -51.22
C GLY A 20 -7.66 0.11 -52.38
N LEU A 21 -7.14 -1.12 -52.24
CA LEU A 21 -6.85 -2.12 -53.30
C LEU A 21 -6.69 -3.50 -52.65
N THR A 22 -7.62 -4.35 -52.87
CA THR A 22 -7.76 -5.56 -53.76
C THR A 22 -6.86 -6.78 -53.46
N MET A 23 -7.61 -7.87 -53.35
CA MET A 23 -7.31 -9.29 -53.30
C MET A 23 -6.21 -9.80 -54.22
N ALA A 24 -5.50 -10.85 -53.76
CA ALA A 24 -5.05 -11.92 -54.61
C ALA A 24 -5.09 -13.28 -53.87
N CYS A 25 -5.93 -14.18 -54.35
CA CYS A 25 -5.90 -15.60 -54.04
C CYS A 25 -4.77 -16.25 -54.83
N GLY A 26 -4.05 -17.15 -54.23
CA GLY A 26 -3.11 -18.11 -54.90
C GLY A 26 -3.10 -19.43 -54.18
N ALA A 27 -3.61 -20.46 -54.84
CA ALA A 27 -3.67 -21.84 -54.37
C ALA A 27 -2.40 -22.63 -54.76
N GLY A 28 -2.03 -23.61 -53.90
CA GLY A 28 -1.37 -24.85 -54.34
C GLY A 28 0.05 -25.04 -53.83
N GLY A 29 0.31 -26.16 -53.13
CA GLY A 29 1.63 -26.80 -53.01
C GLY A 29 1.85 -27.53 -51.68
N ASP A 30 1.68 -28.83 -51.70
CA ASP A 30 2.09 -29.78 -50.65
C ASP A 30 3.59 -29.69 -50.35
N GLY A 31 3.94 -29.76 -49.04
CA GLY A 31 5.33 -29.88 -48.59
C GLY A 31 5.41 -30.19 -47.09
N SER A 32 5.51 -31.49 -46.79
CA SER A 32 5.89 -31.99 -45.44
C SER A 32 7.20 -31.37 -44.96
N GLY A 33 7.16 -30.74 -43.82
CA GLY A 33 8.38 -30.29 -43.11
C GLY A 33 8.02 -29.89 -41.66
N GLY A 34 8.32 -30.81 -40.73
CA GLY A 34 8.15 -30.54 -39.30
C GLY A 34 9.03 -29.40 -38.82
N THR A 35 8.43 -28.35 -38.35
CA THR A 35 9.10 -27.30 -37.59
C THR A 35 8.46 -27.23 -36.22
N SER A 36 9.31 -27.53 -35.24
CA SER A 36 9.06 -27.37 -33.83
C SER A 36 8.67 -25.90 -33.53
N GLN A 37 7.43 -25.70 -33.17
CA GLN A 37 6.92 -24.42 -32.69
C GLN A 37 7.48 -24.20 -31.30
N PRO A 38 8.22 -23.08 -31.00
CA PRO A 38 8.54 -22.76 -29.65
C PRO A 38 7.23 -22.34 -28.98
N ALA A 39 6.83 -23.08 -27.97
CA ALA A 39 5.75 -22.69 -27.05
C ALA A 39 6.21 -21.44 -26.31
N GLY A 40 5.97 -20.28 -26.91
CA GLY A 40 5.99 -18.99 -26.23
C GLY A 40 4.75 -18.91 -25.35
N GLY A 41 4.82 -19.49 -24.16
CA GLY A 41 3.87 -19.24 -23.08
C GLY A 41 4.06 -17.81 -22.62
N THR A 42 3.28 -16.86 -23.17
CA THR A 42 2.96 -15.63 -22.48
C THR A 42 2.21 -16.06 -21.22
N ALA A 43 2.93 -16.11 -20.08
CA ALA A 43 2.30 -16.12 -18.78
C ALA A 43 1.54 -14.78 -18.65
N ALA A 44 0.28 -14.81 -19.11
CA ALA A 44 -0.68 -13.79 -18.70
C ALA A 44 -0.72 -13.88 -17.18
N SER A 45 -0.20 -12.85 -16.51
CA SER A 45 -0.42 -12.61 -15.10
C SER A 45 -1.95 -12.55 -14.94
N GLN A 46 -2.57 -13.68 -14.57
CA GLN A 46 -3.94 -13.69 -14.14
C GLN A 46 -3.96 -12.88 -12.85
N SER A 47 -4.43 -11.65 -12.94
CA SER A 47 -4.81 -10.91 -11.74
C SER A 47 -5.77 -11.82 -10.96
N ALA A 48 -5.34 -12.29 -9.80
CA ALA A 48 -6.15 -13.20 -8.98
C ALA A 48 -7.45 -12.46 -8.65
N GLU A 49 -8.56 -12.91 -9.23
CA GLU A 49 -9.87 -12.32 -8.96
C GLU A 49 -10.24 -12.65 -7.52
N ILE A 50 -10.53 -11.61 -6.74
CA ILE A 50 -10.98 -11.78 -5.35
C ILE A 50 -12.42 -12.29 -5.42
N PRO A 51 -12.73 -13.46 -4.82
CA PRO A 51 -14.08 -13.99 -4.85
C PRO A 51 -15.05 -13.07 -4.10
N ALA A 52 -16.33 -13.11 -4.47
CA ALA A 52 -17.37 -12.44 -3.70
C ALA A 52 -17.41 -13.01 -2.27
N VAL A 53 -17.36 -12.13 -1.28
CA VAL A 53 -17.37 -12.51 0.14
C VAL A 53 -18.79 -12.58 0.63
N ALA A 54 -19.19 -13.75 1.15
CA ALA A 54 -20.51 -13.91 1.75
C ALA A 54 -20.56 -13.29 3.16
N LYS A 55 -21.67 -12.61 3.48
CA LYS A 55 -21.94 -12.07 4.82
C LYS A 55 -21.99 -13.20 5.84
N ASP A 56 -21.35 -12.98 6.98
CA ASP A 56 -21.48 -13.80 8.18
C ASP A 56 -22.48 -13.14 9.15
N PRO A 57 -23.69 -13.71 9.35
CA PRO A 57 -24.70 -13.10 10.22
C PRO A 57 -24.28 -12.99 11.69
N ALA A 58 -23.44 -13.91 12.18
CA ALA A 58 -22.98 -13.89 13.56
C ALA A 58 -22.01 -12.73 13.79
N LEU A 59 -21.04 -12.54 12.91
CA LEU A 59 -20.10 -11.42 12.95
C LEU A 59 -20.81 -10.08 12.71
N ALA A 60 -21.75 -10.02 11.77
CA ALA A 60 -22.55 -8.82 11.52
C ALA A 60 -23.37 -8.37 12.72
N ALA A 61 -23.89 -9.31 13.52
CA ALA A 61 -24.63 -9.00 14.76
C ALA A 61 -23.73 -8.42 15.88
N MET A 62 -22.41 -8.56 15.77
CA MET A 62 -21.45 -8.00 16.72
C MET A 62 -21.08 -6.54 16.41
N VAL A 63 -21.40 -6.03 15.23
CA VAL A 63 -21.15 -4.63 14.85
C VAL A 63 -22.13 -3.72 15.60
N PRO A 64 -21.65 -2.67 16.29
CA PRO A 64 -22.54 -1.70 16.95
C PRO A 64 -23.55 -1.08 15.98
N GLN A 65 -24.80 -0.94 16.42
CA GLN A 65 -25.86 -0.40 15.56
C GLN A 65 -25.53 1.00 15.04
N ALA A 66 -24.82 1.82 15.81
CA ALA A 66 -24.43 3.15 15.38
C ALA A 66 -23.49 3.13 14.15
N ILE A 67 -22.64 2.08 14.02
CA ILE A 67 -21.73 1.87 12.88
C ILE A 67 -22.49 1.24 11.71
N ALA A 68 -23.39 0.30 12.01
CA ALA A 68 -24.13 -0.43 10.97
C ALA A 68 -25.29 0.37 10.35
N ALA A 69 -25.67 1.51 10.93
CA ALA A 69 -26.93 2.20 10.64
C ALA A 69 -27.06 2.70 9.20
N ASP A 70 -25.97 3.14 8.59
CA ASP A 70 -25.94 3.65 7.21
C ASP A 70 -25.41 2.62 6.18
N GLY A 71 -25.10 1.39 6.65
CA GLY A 71 -24.67 0.28 5.79
C GLY A 71 -23.21 0.37 5.35
N LYS A 72 -22.38 1.23 5.93
CA LYS A 72 -20.98 1.40 5.56
C LYS A 72 -20.07 1.57 6.77
N ILE A 73 -18.77 1.38 6.55
CA ILE A 73 -17.68 1.67 7.48
C ILE A 73 -16.82 2.78 6.88
N VAL A 74 -16.68 3.88 7.57
CA VAL A 74 -15.76 4.96 7.19
C VAL A 74 -14.36 4.59 7.65
N VAL A 75 -13.42 4.45 6.70
CA VAL A 75 -12.05 4.00 6.94
C VAL A 75 -11.07 5.15 6.70
N GLY A 76 -10.32 5.54 7.73
CA GLY A 76 -9.23 6.50 7.62
C GLY A 76 -7.95 5.81 7.16
N GLN A 77 -7.29 6.35 6.12
CA GLN A 77 -6.04 5.83 5.58
C GLN A 77 -5.21 6.91 4.88
N ASP A 78 -3.90 6.70 4.74
CA ASP A 78 -3.01 7.54 3.92
C ASP A 78 -2.85 6.91 2.53
N GLN A 79 -3.44 7.54 1.51
CA GLN A 79 -3.50 7.01 0.14
C GLN A 79 -2.22 7.27 -0.66
N SER A 80 -1.07 7.27 0.00
CA SER A 80 0.25 7.43 -0.63
C SER A 80 1.18 6.22 -0.44
N TYR A 81 0.67 5.10 0.14
CA TYR A 81 1.48 4.00 0.66
C TYR A 81 1.37 2.71 -0.18
N ALA A 82 1.61 2.83 -1.49
CA ALA A 82 1.56 1.69 -2.41
C ALA A 82 2.57 0.58 -2.03
N PRO A 83 2.19 -0.72 -2.13
CA PRO A 83 0.98 -1.28 -2.75
C PRO A 83 -0.19 -1.45 -1.75
N ASN A 84 -0.07 -0.96 -0.53
CA ASN A 84 -1.03 -1.23 0.54
C ASN A 84 -2.31 -0.39 0.39
N GLU A 85 -2.17 0.95 0.26
CA GLU A 85 -3.29 1.85 -0.01
C GLU A 85 -2.80 3.07 -0.81
N PHE A 86 -3.37 3.27 -2.00
CA PHE A 86 -2.96 4.36 -2.88
C PHE A 86 -4.03 4.70 -3.92
N VAL A 87 -3.85 5.82 -4.60
CA VAL A 87 -4.69 6.23 -5.74
C VAL A 87 -4.02 5.78 -7.03
N ASP A 88 -4.74 4.99 -7.85
CA ASP A 88 -4.25 4.54 -9.14
C ASP A 88 -4.31 5.65 -10.22
N GLU A 89 -3.83 5.35 -11.42
CA GLU A 89 -3.82 6.28 -12.56
C GLU A 89 -5.23 6.73 -12.99
N GLN A 90 -6.27 5.97 -12.62
CA GLN A 90 -7.67 6.28 -12.89
C GLN A 90 -8.32 7.11 -11.77
N GLY A 91 -7.56 7.46 -10.73
CA GLY A 91 -8.06 8.20 -9.57
C GLY A 91 -8.85 7.33 -8.58
N LYS A 92 -8.77 6.00 -8.69
CA LYS A 92 -9.45 5.08 -7.79
C LYS A 92 -8.51 4.71 -6.62
N VAL A 93 -9.08 4.62 -5.43
CA VAL A 93 -8.39 4.10 -4.25
C VAL A 93 -8.30 2.58 -4.36
N VAL A 94 -7.08 2.07 -4.33
CA VAL A 94 -6.76 0.64 -4.50
C VAL A 94 -5.62 0.24 -3.56
N GLY A 95 -5.40 -1.06 -3.39
CA GLY A 95 -4.30 -1.57 -2.59
C GLY A 95 -4.70 -2.81 -1.78
N PHE A 96 -3.71 -3.39 -1.13
CA PHE A 96 -3.89 -4.54 -0.26
C PHE A 96 -4.87 -4.25 0.88
N ASP A 97 -4.68 -3.13 1.59
CA ASP A 97 -5.53 -2.69 2.69
C ASP A 97 -6.96 -2.39 2.21
N VAL A 98 -7.07 -1.83 1.00
CA VAL A 98 -8.37 -1.53 0.39
C VAL A 98 -9.14 -2.81 0.06
N ASP A 99 -8.49 -3.78 -0.59
CA ASP A 99 -9.13 -5.05 -0.94
C ASP A 99 -9.51 -5.86 0.31
N LEU A 100 -8.61 -5.91 1.30
CA LEU A 100 -8.89 -6.60 2.56
C LEU A 100 -9.97 -5.89 3.38
N GLY A 101 -9.95 -4.56 3.46
CA GLY A 101 -10.97 -3.76 4.12
C GLY A 101 -12.36 -3.96 3.49
N ASN A 102 -12.43 -3.98 2.14
CA ASN A 102 -13.66 -4.30 1.41
C ASN A 102 -14.17 -5.72 1.74
N ALA A 103 -13.29 -6.70 1.79
CA ALA A 103 -13.66 -8.08 2.12
C ALA A 103 -14.16 -8.22 3.57
N ILE A 104 -13.53 -7.53 4.53
CA ILE A 104 -13.97 -7.44 5.93
C ILE A 104 -15.37 -6.81 6.01
N ALA A 105 -15.59 -5.66 5.36
CA ALA A 105 -16.89 -5.01 5.35
C ALA A 105 -17.98 -5.91 4.76
N GLN A 106 -17.72 -6.59 3.63
CA GLN A 106 -18.65 -7.56 3.04
C GLN A 106 -18.96 -8.71 3.99
N LYS A 107 -17.96 -9.25 4.70
CA LYS A 107 -18.17 -10.30 5.72
C LYS A 107 -19.12 -9.83 6.83
N LEU A 108 -19.08 -8.54 7.18
CA LEU A 108 -19.99 -7.91 8.14
C LEU A 108 -21.33 -7.45 7.53
N GLY A 109 -21.50 -7.58 6.20
CA GLY A 109 -22.70 -7.12 5.48
C GLY A 109 -22.77 -5.61 5.28
N LEU A 110 -21.62 -4.96 5.24
CA LEU A 110 -21.42 -3.52 5.06
C LEU A 110 -20.59 -3.24 3.80
N THR A 111 -20.45 -1.96 3.44
CA THR A 111 -19.52 -1.46 2.44
C THR A 111 -18.47 -0.57 3.11
N THR A 112 -17.45 -0.11 2.39
CA THR A 112 -16.43 0.80 2.89
C THR A 112 -16.55 2.17 2.23
N GLU A 113 -16.20 3.22 2.97
CA GLU A 113 -15.93 4.56 2.46
C GLU A 113 -14.53 4.97 2.95
N TYR A 114 -13.59 5.13 2.01
CA TYR A 114 -12.20 5.47 2.34
C TYR A 114 -11.99 6.98 2.38
N GLN A 115 -11.46 7.48 3.50
CA GLN A 115 -11.10 8.89 3.66
C GLN A 115 -9.58 9.04 3.75
N ASN A 116 -9.03 9.89 2.88
CA ASN A 116 -7.61 10.20 2.86
C ASN A 116 -7.24 11.15 3.99
N ALA A 117 -6.20 10.82 4.73
CA ALA A 117 -5.62 11.69 5.76
C ALA A 117 -4.11 11.47 5.86
N ALA A 118 -3.37 12.45 6.36
CA ALA A 118 -1.96 12.27 6.64
C ALA A 118 -1.77 11.18 7.72
N PHE A 119 -0.85 10.23 7.49
CA PHE A 119 -0.62 9.07 8.35
C PHE A 119 -0.52 9.44 9.83
N SER A 120 0.27 10.46 10.16
CA SER A 120 0.49 10.92 11.53
C SER A 120 -0.76 11.42 12.26
N GLY A 121 -1.84 11.74 11.51
CA GLY A 121 -3.10 12.26 12.06
C GLY A 121 -4.22 11.24 12.20
N ILE A 122 -4.10 10.07 11.55
CA ILE A 122 -5.23 9.12 11.40
C ILE A 122 -5.72 8.58 12.76
N LEU A 123 -4.81 8.16 13.64
CA LEU A 123 -5.22 7.60 14.94
C LEU A 123 -5.88 8.66 15.84
N ALA A 124 -5.45 9.92 15.75
CA ALA A 124 -6.12 11.02 16.45
C ALA A 124 -7.52 11.28 15.88
N GLY A 125 -7.67 11.25 14.55
CA GLY A 125 -8.96 11.33 13.86
C GLY A 125 -9.91 10.18 14.25
N LEU A 126 -9.40 8.96 14.35
CA LEU A 126 -10.15 7.78 14.82
C LEU A 126 -10.64 8.00 16.27
N GLY A 127 -9.76 8.46 17.15
CA GLY A 127 -10.12 8.81 18.53
C GLY A 127 -11.21 9.88 18.63
N ALA A 128 -11.17 10.87 17.72
CA ALA A 128 -12.16 11.93 17.60
C ALA A 128 -13.49 11.49 16.93
N GLY A 129 -13.54 10.25 16.40
CA GLY A 129 -14.75 9.72 15.74
C GLY A 129 -14.95 10.23 14.31
N GLN A 130 -13.89 10.64 13.63
CA GLN A 130 -13.93 10.99 12.20
C GLN A 130 -14.02 9.74 11.32
N TYR A 131 -13.53 8.62 11.81
CA TYR A 131 -13.53 7.31 11.18
C TYR A 131 -14.07 6.28 12.16
N GLU A 132 -14.63 5.20 11.65
CA GLU A 132 -15.07 4.03 12.44
C GLU A 132 -13.99 2.95 12.50
N LEU A 133 -13.05 3.02 11.54
CA LEU A 133 -11.91 2.12 11.42
C LEU A 133 -10.72 2.91 10.85
N ALA A 134 -9.50 2.55 11.20
CA ALA A 134 -8.31 3.02 10.50
C ALA A 134 -7.48 1.83 10.02
N MET A 135 -7.19 1.82 8.71
CA MET A 135 -6.43 0.76 8.07
C MET A 135 -5.45 1.40 7.09
N SER A 136 -4.19 1.51 7.51
CA SER A 136 -3.11 2.20 6.80
C SER A 136 -1.75 1.64 7.23
N SER A 137 -1.63 0.32 7.21
CA SER A 137 -0.38 -0.41 7.50
C SER A 137 0.25 -0.05 8.85
N PHE A 138 -0.58 0.23 9.88
CA PHE A 138 -0.10 0.59 11.20
C PHE A 138 0.65 -0.56 11.86
N THR A 139 1.94 -0.43 12.08
CA THR A 139 2.69 -1.36 12.95
C THR A 139 2.07 -1.37 14.34
N ILE A 140 1.72 -2.56 14.84
CA ILE A 140 1.25 -2.73 16.22
C ILE A 140 2.42 -2.52 17.17
N ASN A 141 2.28 -1.61 18.11
CA ASN A 141 3.24 -1.36 19.18
C ASN A 141 2.54 -0.94 20.47
N SER A 142 3.27 -0.97 21.59
CA SER A 142 2.74 -0.69 22.92
C SER A 142 2.17 0.74 23.04
N GLU A 143 2.73 1.73 22.35
CA GLU A 143 2.26 3.12 22.39
C GLU A 143 0.88 3.23 21.75
N ARG A 144 0.70 2.71 20.53
CA ARG A 144 -0.58 2.73 19.80
C ARG A 144 -1.66 1.97 20.55
N LEU A 145 -1.31 0.81 21.14
CA LEU A 145 -2.24 0.00 21.94
C LEU A 145 -2.75 0.71 23.22
N GLN A 146 -2.11 1.78 23.69
CA GLN A 146 -2.65 2.60 24.78
C GLN A 146 -3.88 3.38 24.35
N THR A 147 -3.99 3.78 23.09
CA THR A 147 -5.02 4.69 22.58
C THR A 147 -6.10 4.01 21.75
N VAL A 148 -5.77 2.92 21.06
CA VAL A 148 -6.68 2.17 20.18
C VAL A 148 -6.59 0.67 20.44
N ASP A 149 -7.62 -0.07 20.03
CA ASP A 149 -7.55 -1.53 19.85
C ASP A 149 -7.02 -1.81 18.46
N MET A 150 -6.26 -2.91 18.30
CA MET A 150 -5.68 -3.26 17.00
C MET A 150 -5.85 -4.74 16.70
N VAL A 151 -6.31 -5.05 15.50
CA VAL A 151 -6.43 -6.43 14.98
C VAL A 151 -5.33 -6.67 13.97
N SER A 152 -4.49 -7.68 14.19
CA SER A 152 -3.38 -8.01 13.28
C SER A 152 -3.90 -8.59 11.96
N TYR A 153 -3.23 -8.23 10.82
CA TYR A 153 -3.62 -8.73 9.51
C TYR A 153 -2.48 -9.05 8.54
N TYR A 154 -1.26 -8.60 8.79
CA TYR A 154 -0.06 -8.91 8.00
C TYR A 154 1.18 -8.61 8.85
N SER A 155 2.36 -9.09 8.48
CA SER A 155 3.62 -8.75 9.15
C SER A 155 4.63 -8.21 8.13
N ALA A 156 5.24 -7.07 8.43
CA ALA A 156 6.28 -6.46 7.61
C ALA A 156 7.45 -5.99 8.48
N GLY A 157 8.65 -6.01 7.91
CA GLY A 157 9.83 -5.39 8.50
C GLY A 157 10.13 -4.05 7.84
N THR A 158 11.03 -3.28 8.44
CA THR A 158 11.61 -2.07 7.83
C THR A 158 12.68 -2.45 6.81
N SER A 159 12.66 -1.83 5.65
CA SER A 159 13.68 -1.94 4.60
C SER A 159 14.40 -0.62 4.36
N LEU A 160 15.70 -0.71 4.10
CA LEU A 160 16.55 0.40 3.67
C LEU A 160 16.62 0.41 2.14
N ALA A 161 16.30 1.54 1.52
CA ALA A 161 16.44 1.72 0.08
C ALA A 161 17.32 2.92 -0.27
N VAL A 162 18.07 2.78 -1.36
CA VAL A 162 19.04 3.76 -1.85
C VAL A 162 18.89 3.99 -3.35
N PRO A 163 19.44 5.07 -3.91
CA PRO A 163 19.57 5.21 -5.35
C PRO A 163 20.38 4.06 -5.96
N LYS A 164 20.02 3.64 -7.16
CA LYS A 164 20.66 2.54 -7.89
C LYS A 164 22.19 2.63 -7.85
N GLY A 165 22.82 1.50 -7.54
CA GLY A 165 24.28 1.34 -7.44
C GLY A 165 24.85 1.87 -6.13
N ASN A 166 24.01 2.28 -5.19
CA ASN A 166 24.40 2.74 -3.85
C ASN A 166 25.65 3.66 -3.88
N PRO A 167 25.61 4.82 -4.55
CA PRO A 167 26.80 5.66 -4.79
C PRO A 167 27.44 6.16 -3.50
N ASP A 168 26.65 6.31 -2.44
CA ASP A 168 27.10 6.80 -1.12
C ASP A 168 27.52 5.65 -0.18
N LYS A 169 27.49 4.39 -0.66
CA LYS A 169 27.84 3.18 0.10
C LYS A 169 27.09 3.08 1.43
N ILE A 170 25.81 3.42 1.40
CA ILE A 170 24.94 3.38 2.58
C ILE A 170 24.74 1.93 3.03
N SER A 171 24.80 1.69 4.33
CA SER A 171 24.37 0.47 4.99
C SER A 171 23.61 0.81 6.26
N LEU A 172 22.83 -0.12 6.77
CA LEU A 172 22.05 0.08 8.00
C LEU A 172 22.94 0.39 9.22
N ASP A 173 24.19 -0.09 9.20
CA ASP A 173 25.18 0.12 10.27
C ASP A 173 25.94 1.46 10.16
N ASP A 174 25.80 2.18 9.04
CA ASP A 174 26.51 3.45 8.80
C ASP A 174 25.60 4.53 8.22
N LEU A 175 24.63 4.97 9.03
CA LEU A 175 23.72 6.06 8.70
C LEU A 175 24.14 7.41 9.30
N CYS A 176 25.18 7.46 10.14
CA CYS A 176 25.60 8.67 10.81
C CYS A 176 26.00 9.78 9.81
N GLY A 177 25.42 10.98 9.98
CA GLY A 177 25.66 12.13 9.08
C GLY A 177 24.99 12.03 7.71
N LYS A 178 24.20 11.00 7.45
CA LYS A 178 23.49 10.80 6.17
C LYS A 178 22.13 11.48 6.16
N ASN A 179 21.64 11.82 4.95
CA ASN A 179 20.30 12.33 4.70
C ASN A 179 19.37 11.14 4.45
N ILE A 180 18.47 10.84 5.38
CA ILE A 180 17.54 9.72 5.31
C ILE A 180 16.13 10.25 5.24
N ALA A 181 15.40 9.92 4.17
CA ALA A 181 14.00 10.26 3.99
C ALA A 181 13.09 9.22 4.67
N VAL A 182 12.02 9.68 5.29
CA VAL A 182 11.07 8.83 6.00
C VAL A 182 9.70 9.49 6.06
N GLN A 183 8.62 8.70 6.11
CA GLN A 183 7.28 9.24 6.30
C GLN A 183 7.05 9.59 7.76
N GLN A 184 6.41 10.73 8.01
CA GLN A 184 6.13 11.26 9.34
C GLN A 184 5.16 10.37 10.12
N GLY A 185 5.45 10.13 11.41
CA GLY A 185 4.59 9.36 12.33
C GLY A 185 4.73 7.84 12.22
N THR A 186 5.69 7.37 11.42
CA THR A 186 6.01 5.94 11.29
C THR A 186 7.02 5.49 12.35
N VAL A 187 7.08 4.19 12.62
CA VAL A 187 8.07 3.60 13.54
C VAL A 187 9.51 3.78 13.04
N GLN A 188 9.70 3.98 11.74
CA GLN A 188 11.01 4.28 11.15
C GLN A 188 11.55 5.65 11.57
N VAL A 189 10.68 6.61 11.93
CA VAL A 189 11.12 7.90 12.52
C VAL A 189 11.75 7.65 13.88
N ASP A 190 11.14 6.80 14.71
CA ASP A 190 11.64 6.49 16.05
C ASP A 190 12.95 5.67 15.99
N ASP A 191 13.04 4.73 15.06
CA ASP A 191 14.29 3.98 14.79
C ASP A 191 15.41 4.93 14.37
N LEU A 192 15.16 5.85 13.42
CA LEU A 192 16.16 6.83 13.01
C LEU A 192 16.56 7.78 14.15
N ALA A 193 15.63 8.15 15.02
CA ALA A 193 15.93 8.98 16.19
C ALA A 193 16.85 8.24 17.17
N ALA A 194 16.58 6.98 17.47
CA ALA A 194 17.40 6.12 18.32
C ALA A 194 18.82 5.93 17.73
N ARG A 195 18.92 5.62 16.43
CA ARG A 195 20.21 5.49 15.73
C ARG A 195 21.00 6.81 15.71
N SER A 196 20.30 7.94 15.51
CA SER A 196 20.92 9.27 15.53
C SER A 196 21.51 9.60 16.89
N GLN A 197 20.83 9.22 17.97
CA GLN A 197 21.34 9.34 19.34
C GLN A 197 22.59 8.47 19.56
N GLN A 198 22.62 7.24 19.02
CA GLN A 198 23.81 6.38 19.06
C GLN A 198 24.99 6.99 18.31
N CYS A 199 24.73 7.60 17.14
CA CYS A 199 25.77 8.33 16.39
C CYS A 199 26.41 9.42 17.25
N THR A 200 25.60 10.30 17.83
CA THR A 200 26.10 11.44 18.62
C THR A 200 26.80 10.99 19.90
N SER A 201 26.29 9.96 20.59
CA SER A 201 26.93 9.38 21.77
C SER A 201 28.30 8.77 21.46
N SER A 202 28.52 8.35 20.21
CA SER A 202 29.79 7.79 19.72
C SER A 202 30.69 8.86 19.10
N GLY A 203 30.34 10.15 19.20
CA GLY A 203 31.10 11.26 18.64
C GLY A 203 31.00 11.40 17.11
N LYS A 204 30.03 10.72 16.49
CA LYS A 204 29.74 10.84 15.05
C LYS A 204 28.66 11.89 14.80
N PRO A 205 28.56 12.45 13.57
CA PRO A 205 27.47 13.34 13.20
C PRO A 205 26.09 12.69 13.37
N ALA A 206 25.09 13.45 13.79
CA ALA A 206 23.70 13.01 13.82
C ALA A 206 23.20 12.61 12.42
N ILE A 207 22.24 11.70 12.34
CA ILE A 207 21.52 11.42 11.10
C ILE A 207 20.65 12.65 10.77
N ASN A 208 20.68 13.11 9.52
CA ASN A 208 19.74 14.13 9.04
C ASN A 208 18.43 13.46 8.59
N VAL A 209 17.49 13.32 9.52
CA VAL A 209 16.18 12.70 9.29
C VAL A 209 15.28 13.68 8.56
N GLN A 210 14.93 13.37 7.31
CA GLN A 210 14.05 14.19 6.48
C GLN A 210 12.65 13.58 6.47
N GLN A 211 11.74 14.18 7.21
CA GLN A 211 10.37 13.69 7.35
C GLN A 211 9.44 14.34 6.32
N PHE A 212 8.62 13.52 5.66
CA PHE A 212 7.62 13.92 4.68
C PHE A 212 6.23 13.43 5.08
N GLN A 213 5.19 14.16 4.70
CA GLN A 213 3.82 13.74 5.00
C GLN A 213 3.39 12.52 4.19
N GLN A 214 3.81 12.45 2.91
CA GLN A 214 3.42 11.38 1.98
C GLN A 214 4.61 10.47 1.67
N GLN A 215 4.37 9.16 1.59
CA GLN A 215 5.39 8.20 1.19
C GLN A 215 5.86 8.41 -0.26
N THR A 216 4.98 8.88 -1.14
CA THR A 216 5.37 9.25 -2.51
C THR A 216 6.46 10.31 -2.57
N ASP A 217 6.44 11.29 -1.64
CA ASP A 217 7.50 12.29 -1.54
C ASP A 217 8.82 11.67 -1.05
N VAL A 218 8.74 10.75 -0.08
CA VAL A 218 9.91 9.98 0.39
C VAL A 218 10.57 9.23 -0.76
N ASN A 219 9.78 8.50 -1.55
CA ASN A 219 10.27 7.76 -2.72
C ASN A 219 10.94 8.69 -3.74
N LEU A 220 10.34 9.86 -3.99
CA LEU A 220 10.88 10.86 -4.92
C LEU A 220 12.23 11.43 -4.46
N GLN A 221 12.44 11.61 -3.15
CA GLN A 221 13.72 12.09 -2.62
C GLN A 221 14.87 11.15 -2.97
N VAL A 222 14.66 9.84 -2.81
CA VAL A 222 15.68 8.84 -3.12
C VAL A 222 15.84 8.67 -4.63
N GLN A 223 14.75 8.60 -5.38
CA GLN A 223 14.78 8.49 -6.84
C GLN A 223 15.55 9.64 -7.50
N THR A 224 15.37 10.86 -6.98
CA THR A 224 16.04 12.08 -7.47
C THR A 224 17.38 12.36 -6.82
N LYS A 225 17.85 11.47 -5.93
CA LYS A 225 19.13 11.58 -5.19
C LYS A 225 19.21 12.82 -4.29
N ARG A 226 18.09 13.36 -3.83
CA ARG A 226 18.04 14.45 -2.85
C ARG A 226 18.25 13.93 -1.43
N SER A 227 17.81 12.69 -1.16
CA SER A 227 18.17 11.91 0.01
C SER A 227 19.05 10.75 -0.40
N GLN A 228 19.98 10.36 0.48
CA GLN A 228 20.92 9.27 0.23
C GLN A 228 20.29 7.90 0.42
N ALA A 229 19.24 7.85 1.25
CA ALA A 229 18.43 6.64 1.48
C ALA A 229 17.04 6.98 1.99
N MET A 230 16.17 5.97 2.06
CA MET A 230 14.90 6.01 2.81
C MET A 230 14.72 4.76 3.64
N LEU A 231 13.92 4.87 4.70
CA LEU A 231 13.34 3.75 5.42
C LEU A 231 11.83 3.74 5.21
N ALA A 232 11.28 2.58 4.92
CA ALA A 232 9.85 2.29 4.87
C ALA A 232 9.61 0.80 5.09
N ASP A 233 8.36 0.38 5.16
CA ASP A 233 8.01 -1.03 5.25
C ASP A 233 8.42 -1.81 4.01
N SER A 234 8.84 -3.05 4.20
CA SER A 234 9.40 -3.89 3.12
C SER A 234 8.50 -4.02 1.90
N PRO A 235 7.16 -4.20 1.99
CA PRO A 235 6.31 -4.27 0.80
C PRO A 235 6.31 -2.96 -0.01
N VAL A 236 6.40 -1.83 0.68
CA VAL A 236 6.39 -0.49 0.06
C VAL A 236 7.70 -0.21 -0.66
N VAL A 237 8.83 -0.58 -0.05
CA VAL A 237 10.14 -0.49 -0.69
C VAL A 237 10.23 -1.41 -1.91
N ASP A 238 9.78 -2.66 -1.79
CA ASP A 238 9.78 -3.61 -2.90
C ASP A 238 8.92 -3.13 -4.08
N TYR A 239 7.79 -2.51 -3.78
CA TYR A 239 6.93 -1.90 -4.79
C TYR A 239 7.61 -0.69 -5.45
N ALA A 240 8.22 0.20 -4.68
CA ALA A 240 8.95 1.36 -5.19
C ALA A 240 10.10 0.96 -6.12
N VAL A 241 10.86 -0.10 -5.79
CA VAL A 241 11.91 -0.65 -6.66
C VAL A 241 11.35 -1.08 -8.01
N LYS A 242 10.21 -1.80 -8.02
CA LYS A 242 9.54 -2.25 -9.25
C LYS A 242 9.03 -1.06 -10.07
N GLN A 243 8.35 -0.10 -9.43
CA GLN A 243 7.74 1.04 -10.12
C GLN A 243 8.78 2.02 -10.69
N THR A 244 9.93 2.16 -10.06
CA THR A 244 11.00 3.03 -10.54
C THR A 244 11.88 2.40 -11.61
N GLY A 245 11.55 1.17 -12.07
CA GLY A 245 12.37 0.44 -13.06
C GLY A 245 13.81 0.20 -12.56
N GLY A 246 13.96 0.07 -11.24
CA GLY A 246 15.25 -0.13 -10.58
C GLY A 246 16.09 1.15 -10.46
N ALA A 247 15.49 2.34 -10.49
CA ALA A 247 16.18 3.58 -10.14
C ALA A 247 16.48 3.66 -8.62
N VAL A 248 15.79 2.86 -7.84
CA VAL A 248 15.98 2.63 -6.40
C VAL A 248 16.26 1.15 -6.18
N GLU A 249 17.08 0.79 -5.22
CA GLU A 249 17.41 -0.59 -4.84
C GLU A 249 17.38 -0.79 -3.32
N VAL A 250 17.08 -2.01 -2.88
CA VAL A 250 17.13 -2.41 -1.47
C VAL A 250 18.57 -2.68 -1.06
N VAL A 251 18.92 -2.31 0.18
CA VAL A 251 20.21 -2.64 0.80
C VAL A 251 19.98 -3.41 2.10
N GLY A 252 20.53 -4.60 2.18
CA GLY A 252 20.35 -5.51 3.31
C GLY A 252 19.01 -6.24 3.31
N GLU A 253 18.71 -6.92 4.41
CA GLU A 253 17.45 -7.62 4.63
C GLU A 253 16.48 -6.75 5.43
N PRO A 254 15.16 -6.97 5.31
CA PRO A 254 14.20 -6.35 6.20
C PRO A 254 14.47 -6.71 7.66
N TYR A 255 14.30 -5.76 8.57
CA TYR A 255 14.53 -5.93 10.00
C TYR A 255 13.33 -5.43 10.83
N ASP A 256 13.30 -5.75 12.13
CA ASP A 256 12.26 -5.37 13.08
C ASP A 256 10.84 -5.66 12.56
N ALA A 257 10.65 -6.89 12.05
CA ALA A 257 9.35 -7.32 11.55
C ALA A 257 8.31 -7.34 12.67
N ALA A 258 7.17 -6.69 12.42
CA ALA A 258 6.06 -6.61 13.36
C ALA A 258 4.71 -6.67 12.61
N PRO A 259 3.61 -7.07 13.28
CA PRO A 259 2.31 -7.13 12.63
C PRO A 259 1.75 -5.73 12.34
N TYR A 260 1.11 -5.58 11.18
CA TYR A 260 0.19 -4.50 10.90
C TYR A 260 -1.12 -4.71 11.64
N GLY A 261 -1.72 -3.63 12.11
CA GLY A 261 -2.98 -3.62 12.83
C GLY A 261 -4.03 -2.74 12.19
N ILE A 262 -5.25 -3.29 12.07
CA ILE A 262 -6.45 -2.51 11.84
C ILE A 262 -6.77 -1.82 13.17
N ALA A 263 -6.75 -0.49 13.20
CA ALA A 263 -7.00 0.26 14.42
C ALA A 263 -8.50 0.57 14.59
N ILE A 264 -9.00 0.32 15.79
CA ILE A 264 -10.37 0.52 16.20
C ILE A 264 -10.38 1.39 17.47
N LYS A 265 -11.28 2.35 17.55
CA LYS A 265 -11.46 3.16 18.77
C LYS A 265 -11.79 2.22 19.94
N LYS A 266 -11.20 2.47 21.12
CA LYS A 266 -11.50 1.71 22.34
C LYS A 266 -12.97 1.85 22.75
N ASP A 267 -13.45 0.92 23.53
CA ASP A 267 -14.79 0.93 24.14
C ASP A 267 -15.95 0.90 23.13
N GLN A 268 -15.71 0.29 21.95
CA GLN A 268 -16.74 0.06 20.90
C GLN A 268 -17.47 -1.30 21.05
N GLY A 269 -17.62 -1.79 22.30
CA GLY A 269 -18.30 -3.07 22.56
C GLY A 269 -17.60 -4.25 21.87
N SER A 270 -18.35 -5.00 21.06
CA SER A 270 -17.85 -6.20 20.33
C SER A 270 -17.28 -5.87 18.93
N TYR A 271 -17.07 -4.60 18.60
CA TYR A 271 -16.66 -4.23 17.23
C TYR A 271 -15.28 -4.76 16.87
N ALA A 272 -14.30 -4.64 17.78
CA ALA A 272 -12.96 -5.17 17.56
C ALA A 272 -12.95 -6.69 17.35
N GLN A 273 -13.79 -7.43 18.12
CA GLN A 273 -13.96 -8.87 17.94
C GLN A 273 -14.67 -9.21 16.61
N ALA A 274 -15.62 -8.37 16.15
CA ALA A 274 -16.24 -8.56 14.83
C ALA A 274 -15.21 -8.42 13.70
N ILE A 275 -14.33 -7.41 13.77
CA ILE A 275 -13.23 -7.20 12.82
C ILE A 275 -12.25 -8.38 12.87
N GLN A 276 -11.84 -8.81 14.07
CA GLN A 276 -10.96 -9.96 14.25
C GLN A 276 -11.56 -11.24 13.63
N GLY A 277 -12.83 -11.51 13.92
CA GLY A 277 -13.54 -12.66 13.36
C GLY A 277 -13.65 -12.60 11.84
N ALA A 278 -13.86 -11.41 11.28
CA ALA A 278 -13.93 -11.21 9.83
C ALA A 278 -12.58 -11.48 9.17
N VAL A 279 -11.46 -10.95 9.72
CA VAL A 279 -10.12 -11.25 9.22
C VAL A 279 -9.83 -12.74 9.30
N GLN A 280 -10.13 -13.39 10.44
CA GLN A 280 -9.91 -14.84 10.60
C GLN A 280 -10.71 -15.64 9.58
N ALA A 281 -11.99 -15.33 9.39
CA ALA A 281 -12.83 -16.03 8.40
C ALA A 281 -12.30 -15.90 6.96
N LEU A 282 -11.70 -14.75 6.60
CA LEU A 282 -11.05 -14.54 5.30
C LEU A 282 -9.72 -15.30 5.17
N ILE A 283 -9.01 -15.52 6.27
CA ILE A 283 -7.83 -16.39 6.31
C ILE A 283 -8.27 -17.84 6.07
N ASP A 284 -9.27 -18.30 6.81
CA ASP A 284 -9.75 -19.69 6.80
C ASP A 284 -10.36 -20.10 5.45
N ASP A 285 -11.08 -19.18 4.78
CA ASP A 285 -11.72 -19.45 3.47
C ASP A 285 -10.77 -19.21 2.27
N GLY A 286 -9.54 -18.77 2.50
CA GLY A 286 -8.51 -18.54 1.50
C GLY A 286 -8.65 -17.23 0.71
N THR A 287 -9.63 -16.38 1.01
CA THR A 287 -9.79 -15.06 0.37
C THR A 287 -8.59 -14.16 0.67
N TYR A 288 -8.12 -14.17 1.91
CA TYR A 288 -6.93 -13.44 2.34
C TYR A 288 -5.69 -13.80 1.50
N ALA A 289 -5.43 -15.09 1.28
CA ALA A 289 -4.30 -15.55 0.47
C ALA A 289 -4.39 -15.05 -1.00
N LYS A 290 -5.60 -14.99 -1.56
CA LYS A 290 -5.81 -14.45 -2.92
C LYS A 290 -5.57 -12.95 -2.98
N ILE A 291 -5.95 -12.21 -1.94
CA ILE A 291 -5.66 -10.78 -1.85
C ILE A 291 -4.15 -10.53 -1.77
N LEU A 292 -3.42 -11.27 -0.93
CA LEU A 292 -1.96 -11.20 -0.88
C LEU A 292 -1.32 -11.48 -2.26
N ALA A 293 -1.76 -12.55 -2.92
CA ALA A 293 -1.25 -12.93 -4.24
C ALA A 293 -1.52 -11.86 -5.31
N LYS A 294 -2.69 -11.23 -5.29
CA LYS A 294 -3.06 -10.13 -6.20
C LYS A 294 -2.06 -8.97 -6.11
N TRP A 295 -1.64 -8.62 -4.91
CA TRP A 295 -0.72 -7.51 -4.66
C TRP A 295 0.76 -7.93 -4.66
N GLY A 296 1.04 -9.22 -4.86
CA GLY A 296 2.40 -9.77 -4.90
C GLY A 296 3.13 -9.62 -3.56
N LEU A 297 2.37 -9.64 -2.46
CA LEU A 297 2.94 -9.55 -1.12
C LEU A 297 3.64 -10.86 -0.73
N ASN A 298 4.71 -10.72 0.05
CA ASN A 298 5.49 -11.86 0.49
C ASN A 298 4.66 -12.74 1.44
N THR A 299 4.60 -14.04 1.15
CA THR A 299 3.86 -15.00 1.98
C THR A 299 4.48 -15.20 3.37
N SER A 300 5.75 -14.82 3.58
CA SER A 300 6.37 -14.86 4.91
C SER A 300 5.75 -13.87 5.89
N GLY A 301 5.12 -12.80 5.39
CA GLY A 301 4.36 -11.85 6.21
C GLY A 301 2.89 -12.26 6.40
N ALA A 302 2.42 -13.32 5.74
CA ALA A 302 1.05 -13.78 5.86
C ALA A 302 0.76 -14.35 7.25
N LEU A 303 -0.35 -13.94 7.85
CA LEU A 303 -0.79 -14.48 9.13
C LEU A 303 -1.68 -15.71 8.93
N THR A 304 -1.57 -16.67 9.85
CA THR A 304 -2.50 -17.81 9.95
C THR A 304 -3.59 -17.57 11.00
N LYS A 305 -3.40 -16.55 11.84
CA LYS A 305 -4.33 -16.17 12.90
C LYS A 305 -4.38 -14.66 13.06
N ALA A 306 -5.60 -14.11 13.07
CA ALA A 306 -5.85 -12.72 13.45
C ALA A 306 -5.89 -12.60 14.97
N GLU A 307 -5.13 -11.66 15.53
CA GLU A 307 -5.07 -11.43 16.97
C GLU A 307 -5.52 -10.02 17.32
N LEU A 308 -6.31 -9.91 18.38
CA LEU A 308 -6.72 -8.64 18.95
C LEU A 308 -5.69 -8.23 20.02
N ASN A 309 -5.13 -7.01 19.86
CA ASN A 309 -4.13 -6.44 20.77
C ASN A 309 -2.96 -7.41 21.06
N PRO A 310 -2.32 -7.99 20.02
CA PRO A 310 -1.18 -8.86 20.28
C PRO A 310 -0.08 -8.07 21.01
N GLN A 311 0.57 -8.73 21.96
CA GLN A 311 1.76 -8.15 22.61
C GLN A 311 2.90 -8.07 21.60
N SER A 312 3.51 -6.90 21.48
CA SER A 312 4.67 -6.64 20.63
C SER A 312 5.97 -6.99 21.33
#